data_5e489280b863f14f32aa5dec2878ed49
#
_entry.id   5e489280b863f14f32aa5dec2878ed49
#
_cell.length_a   1.000
_cell.length_b   1.000
_cell.length_c   1.000
_cell.angle_alpha   90.00
_cell.angle_beta   90.00
_cell.angle_gamma   90.00
#
_symmetry.space_group_name_H-M   'P 1'
#
loop_
_entity.id
_entity.type
_entity.pdbx_description
1 polymer ?
#
loop_
_entity_poly.entity_id
_entity_poly.type
_entity_poly.pdbx_seq_one_letter_code
_entity_poly.pdbx_strand_id
1 'polypeptide(L)'
;MRKDGTTLRVLVVDDEPLILWGLSKFLEKSAIVKTVATAEEALNEIGTQHYDLCFLDVILPGMTGLDAMKIINELSPKTKVAIMTGSCLDEVMKEQVDDFAYAFIEKPFGLSDIEEVAERVAVSLN
;
A
#
# COMPACT_ATOMS: atom_id res chain seq x y z
N MET A 1 2.34 15.21 2.26
CA MET A 1 2.04 15.88 3.56
C MET A 1 0.57 16.27 3.62
N ARG A 2 -0.05 16.09 4.76
CA ARG A 2 -1.44 16.50 4.96
C ARG A 2 -1.56 18.02 5.03
N LYS A 3 -2.75 18.54 4.75
CA LYS A 3 -3.01 19.98 4.84
C LYS A 3 -2.85 20.54 6.25
N ASP A 4 -3.11 19.71 7.27
CA ASP A 4 -2.97 20.13 8.67
C ASP A 4 -1.50 20.17 9.14
N GLY A 5 -0.55 19.91 8.25
CA GLY A 5 0.87 19.91 8.55
C GLY A 5 1.41 18.58 9.08
N THR A 6 0.56 17.58 9.31
CA THR A 6 1.04 16.26 9.73
C THR A 6 1.58 15.48 8.55
N THR A 7 2.51 14.58 8.82
CA THR A 7 3.15 13.75 7.80
C THR A 7 2.37 12.45 7.61
N LEU A 8 2.13 12.08 6.36
CA LEU A 8 1.53 10.77 6.03
C LEU A 8 2.39 9.64 6.56
N ARG A 9 1.75 8.60 7.06
CA ARG A 9 2.41 7.34 7.39
C ARG A 9 2.07 6.32 6.32
N VAL A 10 3.10 5.77 5.69
CA VAL A 10 2.96 4.85 4.55
C VAL A 10 3.66 3.53 4.86
N LEU A 11 2.94 2.44 4.64
CA LEU A 11 3.47 1.09 4.74
C LEU A 11 3.67 0.56 3.31
N VAL A 12 4.84 0.00 3.03
CA VAL A 12 5.13 -0.63 1.73
C VAL A 12 5.39 -2.11 1.95
N VAL A 13 4.63 -2.95 1.28
CA VAL A 13 4.68 -4.40 1.43
C VAL A 13 5.01 -5.04 0.08
N ASP A 14 6.23 -5.56 -0.04
CA ASP A 14 6.71 -6.20 -1.27
C ASP A 14 7.90 -7.09 -0.89
N ASP A 15 8.03 -8.25 -1.51
CA ASP A 15 9.15 -9.16 -1.21
C ASP A 15 10.41 -8.86 -2.03
N GLU A 16 10.35 -7.89 -2.94
CA GLU A 16 11.50 -7.48 -3.75
C GLU A 16 12.25 -6.33 -3.05
N PRO A 17 13.49 -6.57 -2.58
CA PRO A 17 14.24 -5.53 -1.84
C PRO A 17 14.44 -4.23 -2.61
N LEU A 18 14.61 -4.30 -3.94
CA LEU A 18 14.80 -3.11 -4.76
C LEU A 18 13.55 -2.25 -4.83
N ILE A 19 12.37 -2.86 -4.85
CA ILE A 19 11.10 -2.14 -4.81
C ILE A 19 10.95 -1.43 -3.47
N LEU A 20 11.19 -2.15 -2.38
CA LEU A 20 11.13 -1.57 -1.03
C LEU A 20 12.08 -0.39 -0.89
N TRP A 21 13.32 -0.57 -1.33
CA TRP A 21 14.32 0.49 -1.26
C TRP A 21 13.92 1.71 -2.09
N GLY A 22 13.52 1.48 -3.34
CA GLY A 22 13.17 2.57 -4.25
C GLY A 22 11.96 3.38 -3.79
N LEU A 23 10.89 2.70 -3.36
CA LEU A 23 9.70 3.37 -2.86
C LEU A 23 9.97 4.10 -1.55
N SER A 24 10.74 3.48 -0.66
CA SER A 24 11.13 4.11 0.61
C SER A 24 11.89 5.40 0.35
N LYS A 25 12.91 5.37 -0.50
CA LYS A 25 13.73 6.55 -0.81
C LYS A 25 12.90 7.67 -1.44
N PHE A 26 11.99 7.32 -2.32
CA PHE A 26 11.13 8.30 -2.96
C PHE A 26 10.12 8.92 -1.98
N LEU A 27 9.44 8.06 -1.22
CA LEU A 27 8.35 8.50 -0.33
C LEU A 27 8.85 9.18 0.95
N GLU A 28 10.03 8.83 1.45
CA GLU A 28 10.53 9.41 2.71
C GLU A 28 10.80 10.90 2.64
N LYS A 29 10.83 11.48 1.45
CA LYS A 29 10.95 12.92 1.26
C LYS A 29 9.72 13.67 1.79
N SER A 30 8.56 13.02 1.84
CA SER A 30 7.30 13.65 2.22
C SER A 30 6.43 12.81 3.14
N ALA A 31 6.90 11.63 3.56
CA ALA A 31 6.12 10.71 4.37
C ALA A 31 7.03 9.95 5.36
N ILE A 32 6.42 9.39 6.40
CA ILE A 32 7.07 8.43 7.27
C ILE A 32 6.80 7.06 6.67
N VAL A 33 7.84 6.34 6.29
CA VAL A 33 7.72 5.09 5.53
C VAL A 33 8.24 3.91 6.33
N LYS A 34 7.46 2.85 6.38
CA LYS A 34 7.88 1.55 6.91
C LYS A 34 7.79 0.54 5.78
N THR A 35 8.80 -0.31 5.64
CA THR A 35 8.80 -1.38 4.63
C THR A 35 8.79 -2.74 5.32
N VAL A 36 8.00 -3.66 4.79
CA VAL A 36 7.97 -5.04 5.24
C VAL A 36 7.92 -5.96 4.02
N ALA A 37 8.33 -7.21 4.19
CA ALA A 37 8.47 -8.13 3.06
C ALA A 37 7.36 -9.19 2.97
N THR A 38 6.53 -9.33 4.02
CA THR A 38 5.46 -10.33 4.06
C THR A 38 4.14 -9.73 4.49
N ALA A 39 3.05 -10.41 4.13
CA ALA A 39 1.72 -10.01 4.55
C ALA A 39 1.57 -10.08 6.08
N GLU A 40 2.16 -11.09 6.71
CA GLU A 40 2.09 -11.28 8.16
C GLU A 40 2.73 -10.10 8.89
N GLU A 41 3.90 -9.65 8.42
CA GLU A 41 4.56 -8.47 8.97
C GLU A 41 3.70 -7.21 8.78
N ALA A 42 3.04 -7.09 7.61
CA ALA A 42 2.16 -5.97 7.34
C ALA A 42 0.98 -5.94 8.32
N LEU A 43 0.35 -7.08 8.54
CA LEU A 43 -0.78 -7.16 9.46
C LEU A 43 -0.36 -6.84 10.90
N ASN A 44 0.82 -7.26 11.29
CA ASN A 44 1.36 -6.93 12.60
C ASN A 44 1.58 -5.41 12.76
N GLU A 45 2.12 -4.76 11.73
CA GLU A 45 2.30 -3.31 11.74
C GLU A 45 0.97 -2.57 11.81
N ILE A 46 -0.02 -2.99 11.02
CA ILE A 46 -1.35 -2.39 11.02
C ILE A 46 -2.03 -2.54 12.38
N GLY A 47 -1.75 -3.63 13.10
CA GLY A 47 -2.30 -3.86 14.44
C GLY A 47 -1.66 -3.04 15.53
N THR A 48 -0.46 -2.50 15.31
CA THR A 48 0.28 -1.76 16.33
C THR A 48 0.35 -0.27 16.10
N GLN A 49 0.24 0.18 14.84
CA GLN A 49 0.30 1.60 14.49
C GLN A 49 -0.70 1.92 13.40
N HIS A 50 -1.12 3.18 13.33
CA HIS A 50 -1.95 3.65 12.25
C HIS A 50 -1.11 3.99 11.02
N TYR A 51 -1.56 3.52 9.85
CA TYR A 51 -1.01 3.88 8.54
C TYR A 51 -2.10 4.51 7.70
N ASP A 52 -1.78 5.60 7.02
CA ASP A 52 -2.73 6.30 6.15
C ASP A 52 -2.87 5.59 4.81
N LEU A 53 -1.77 4.99 4.34
CA LEU A 53 -1.67 4.35 3.03
C LEU A 53 -0.78 3.12 3.14
N CYS A 54 -1.20 2.04 2.48
CA CYS A 54 -0.43 0.81 2.35
C CYS A 54 -0.31 0.44 0.88
N PHE A 55 0.91 0.44 0.36
CA PHE A 55 1.21 -0.14 -0.96
C PHE A 55 1.45 -1.62 -0.74
N LEU A 56 0.67 -2.47 -1.40
CA LEU A 56 0.62 -3.90 -1.11
C LEU A 56 0.72 -4.72 -2.39
N ASP A 57 1.78 -5.52 -2.51
CA ASP A 57 1.93 -6.43 -3.64
C ASP A 57 0.93 -7.58 -3.52
N VAL A 58 0.35 -7.98 -4.64
CA VAL A 58 -0.57 -9.11 -4.71
C VAL A 58 0.16 -10.44 -4.45
N ILE A 59 1.34 -10.60 -5.03
CA ILE A 59 2.11 -11.85 -4.94
C ILE A 59 3.14 -11.73 -3.83
N LEU A 60 2.84 -12.36 -2.70
CA LEU A 60 3.72 -12.40 -1.53
C LEU A 60 3.88 -13.85 -1.08
N PRO A 61 5.02 -14.19 -0.44
CA PRO A 61 5.17 -15.52 0.14
C PRO A 61 4.16 -15.71 1.28
N GLY A 62 3.57 -16.89 1.36
CA GLY A 62 2.55 -17.19 2.36
C GLY A 62 1.19 -16.63 1.99
N MET A 63 0.66 -15.74 2.80
CA MET A 63 -0.63 -15.09 2.55
C MET A 63 -0.53 -14.15 1.33
N THR A 64 -1.52 -14.18 0.45
CA THR A 64 -1.55 -13.28 -0.71
C THR A 64 -1.87 -11.85 -0.27
N GLY A 65 -1.46 -10.89 -1.11
CA GLY A 65 -1.79 -9.48 -0.87
C GLY A 65 -3.28 -9.22 -0.87
N LEU A 66 -4.06 -9.97 -1.68
CA LEU A 66 -5.52 -9.78 -1.70
C LEU A 66 -6.17 -10.20 -0.40
N ASP A 67 -5.72 -11.31 0.19
CA ASP A 67 -6.23 -11.75 1.50
C ASP A 67 -5.83 -10.75 2.58
N ALA A 68 -4.59 -10.28 2.55
CA ALA A 68 -4.13 -9.28 3.49
C ALA A 68 -4.92 -7.98 3.37
N MET A 69 -5.25 -7.54 2.16
CA MET A 69 -6.03 -6.34 1.91
C MET A 69 -7.39 -6.39 2.61
N LYS A 70 -8.07 -7.51 2.51
CA LYS A 70 -9.38 -7.69 3.17
C LYS A 70 -9.26 -7.57 4.69
N ILE A 71 -8.23 -8.18 5.25
CA ILE A 71 -7.98 -8.12 6.70
C ILE A 71 -7.64 -6.69 7.12
N ILE A 72 -6.81 -6.00 6.35
CA ILE A 72 -6.47 -4.60 6.63
C ILE A 72 -7.72 -3.72 6.62
N ASN A 73 -8.60 -3.92 5.63
CA ASN A 73 -9.84 -3.15 5.56
C ASN A 73 -10.73 -3.37 6.78
N GLU A 74 -10.71 -4.56 7.37
CA GLU A 74 -11.47 -4.85 8.59
C GLU A 74 -10.80 -4.28 9.84
N LEU A 75 -9.48 -4.45 9.95
CA LEU A 75 -8.72 -4.00 11.13
C LEU A 75 -8.52 -2.49 11.17
N SER A 76 -8.36 -1.88 10.02
CA SER A 76 -8.04 -0.47 9.91
C SER A 76 -8.76 0.15 8.71
N PRO A 77 -10.08 0.41 8.84
CA PRO A 77 -10.88 0.92 7.72
C PRO A 77 -10.40 2.26 7.15
N LYS A 78 -9.64 3.02 7.93
CA LYS A 78 -9.10 4.31 7.50
C LYS A 78 -7.79 4.20 6.74
N THR A 79 -7.14 3.04 6.75
CA THR A 79 -5.93 2.81 5.96
C THR A 79 -6.35 2.54 4.51
N LYS A 80 -5.88 3.36 3.59
CA LYS A 80 -6.12 3.17 2.16
C LYS A 80 -5.12 2.15 1.63
N VAL A 81 -5.60 1.16 0.87
CA VAL A 81 -4.75 0.12 0.30
C VAL A 81 -4.61 0.31 -1.20
N ALA A 82 -3.38 0.50 -1.66
CA ALA A 82 -3.05 0.55 -3.08
C ALA A 82 -2.39 -0.78 -3.46
N ILE A 83 -3.04 -1.53 -4.32
CA ILE A 83 -2.55 -2.83 -4.77
C ILE A 83 -1.53 -2.63 -5.89
N MET A 84 -0.41 -3.34 -5.80
CA MET A 84 0.62 -3.37 -6.84
C MET A 84 0.71 -4.79 -7.40
N THR A 85 0.81 -4.94 -8.70
CA THR A 85 1.00 -6.26 -9.30
C THR A 85 1.71 -6.21 -10.64
N GLY A 86 2.61 -7.18 -10.87
CA GLY A 86 3.22 -7.42 -12.17
C GLY A 86 2.55 -8.56 -12.92
N SER A 87 1.55 -9.18 -12.32
CA SER A 87 0.86 -10.34 -12.89
C SER A 87 -0.51 -9.96 -13.43
N CYS A 88 -1.00 -10.74 -14.41
CA CYS A 88 -2.38 -10.62 -14.84
C CYS A 88 -3.29 -11.12 -13.73
N LEU A 89 -4.31 -10.34 -13.43
CA LEU A 89 -5.34 -10.75 -12.48
C LEU A 89 -6.46 -11.46 -13.24
N ASP A 90 -6.98 -12.56 -12.67
CA ASP A 90 -8.19 -13.16 -13.21
C ASP A 90 -9.41 -12.30 -12.81
N GLU A 91 -10.58 -12.66 -13.32
CA GLU A 91 -11.80 -11.87 -13.10
C GLU A 91 -12.20 -11.77 -11.64
N VAL A 92 -12.02 -12.85 -10.88
CA VAL A 92 -12.35 -12.87 -9.46
C VAL A 92 -11.42 -11.93 -8.69
N MET A 93 -10.13 -11.97 -9.00
CA MET A 93 -9.13 -11.10 -8.37
C MET A 93 -9.40 -9.63 -8.71
N LYS A 94 -9.77 -9.33 -9.96
CA LYS A 94 -10.13 -7.97 -10.38
C LYS A 94 -11.33 -7.44 -9.61
N GLU A 95 -12.34 -8.27 -9.39
CA GLU A 95 -13.50 -7.89 -8.59
C GLU A 95 -13.09 -7.55 -7.16
N GLN A 96 -12.19 -8.35 -6.56
CA GLN A 96 -11.70 -8.10 -5.21
C GLN A 96 -10.95 -6.77 -5.13
N VAL A 97 -10.11 -6.49 -6.14
CA VAL A 97 -9.39 -5.21 -6.20
C VAL A 97 -10.38 -4.06 -6.34
N ASP A 98 -11.35 -4.17 -7.22
CA ASP A 98 -12.37 -3.12 -7.43
C ASP A 98 -13.18 -2.85 -6.16
N ASP A 99 -13.52 -3.90 -5.41
CA ASP A 99 -14.36 -3.79 -4.21
C ASP A 99 -13.60 -3.27 -2.98
N PHE A 100 -12.32 -3.61 -2.85
CA PHE A 100 -11.59 -3.41 -1.60
C PHE A 100 -10.38 -2.49 -1.69
N ALA A 101 -9.80 -2.28 -2.88
CA ALA A 101 -8.62 -1.46 -3.02
C ALA A 101 -8.98 0.00 -3.28
N TYR A 102 -8.20 0.90 -2.67
CA TYR A 102 -8.30 2.33 -2.94
C TYR A 102 -7.74 2.68 -4.33
N ALA A 103 -6.66 1.99 -4.72
CA ALA A 103 -5.98 2.22 -6.00
C ALA A 103 -5.32 0.93 -6.47
N PHE A 104 -5.03 0.89 -7.76
CA PHE A 104 -4.39 -0.24 -8.41
C PHE A 104 -3.23 0.28 -9.27
N ILE A 105 -2.05 -0.32 -9.10
CA ILE A 105 -0.83 0.07 -9.82
C ILE A 105 -0.23 -1.17 -10.49
N GLU A 106 -0.01 -1.10 -11.78
CA GLU A 106 0.63 -2.18 -12.52
C GLU A 106 2.15 -2.00 -12.51
N LYS A 107 2.87 -3.09 -12.31
CA LYS A 107 4.33 -3.13 -12.46
C LYS A 107 4.68 -3.41 -13.92
N PRO A 108 5.72 -2.83 -14.49
CA PRO A 108 6.56 -1.79 -13.90
C PRO A 108 5.82 -0.45 -13.84
N PHE A 109 6.00 0.28 -12.74
CA PHE A 109 5.35 1.57 -12.54
C PHE A 109 6.39 2.70 -12.51
N GLY A 110 5.93 3.91 -12.81
CA GLY A 110 6.73 5.11 -12.63
C GLY A 110 6.52 5.70 -11.24
N LEU A 111 7.47 6.52 -10.80
CA LEU A 111 7.33 7.20 -9.51
C LEU A 111 6.15 8.16 -9.49
N SER A 112 5.74 8.69 -10.66
CA SER A 112 4.56 9.54 -10.77
C SER A 112 3.27 8.81 -10.37
N ASP A 113 3.18 7.51 -10.63
CA ASP A 113 2.02 6.70 -10.24
C ASP A 113 1.93 6.61 -8.71
N ILE A 114 3.09 6.43 -8.07
CA ILE A 114 3.18 6.34 -6.61
C ILE A 114 2.85 7.69 -5.99
N GLU A 115 3.41 8.77 -6.52
CA GLU A 115 3.17 10.12 -6.04
C GLU A 115 1.70 10.50 -6.14
N GLU A 116 1.06 10.19 -7.27
CA GLU A 116 -0.36 10.48 -7.48
C GLU A 116 -1.24 9.84 -6.40
N VAL A 117 -1.01 8.56 -6.10
CA VAL A 117 -1.77 7.87 -5.07
C VAL A 117 -1.54 8.50 -3.70
N ALA A 118 -0.29 8.77 -3.35
CA ALA A 118 0.05 9.38 -2.06
C ALA A 118 -0.60 10.75 -1.91
N GLU A 119 -0.59 11.58 -2.95
CA GLU A 119 -1.21 12.91 -2.93
C GLU A 119 -2.73 12.82 -2.78
N ARG A 120 -3.38 11.87 -3.48
CA ARG A 120 -4.82 11.67 -3.36
C ARG A 120 -5.21 11.28 -1.94
N VAL A 121 -4.43 10.42 -1.30
CA VAL A 121 -4.66 10.04 0.10
C VAL A 121 -4.50 11.26 1.01
N ALA A 122 -3.42 12.02 0.84
CA ALA A 122 -3.16 13.21 1.64
C ALA A 122 -4.33 14.22 1.55
N VAL A 123 -4.85 14.44 0.35
CA VAL A 123 -6.00 15.34 0.15
C VAL A 123 -7.26 14.78 0.81
N SER A 124 -7.49 13.47 0.73
CA SER A 124 -8.71 12.85 1.27
C SER A 124 -8.79 12.90 2.80
N LEU A 125 -7.67 13.09 3.48
CA LEU A 125 -7.61 13.13 4.94
C LEU A 125 -7.89 14.51 5.53
N ASN A 126 -8.09 15.48 4.67
CA ASN A 126 -8.42 16.86 5.08
C ASN A 126 -9.81 17.23 4.56
#